data_ba4860961d0f49a02c85cf3d8809356c
#
_entry.id   ba4860961d0f49a02c85cf3d8809356c
#
_cell.length_a   1.000
_cell.length_b   1.000
_cell.length_c   1.000
_cell.angle_alpha   90.00
_cell.angle_beta   90.00
_cell.angle_gamma   90.00
#
_symmetry.space_group_name_H-M   'P 1'
#
loop_
_entity.id
_entity.type
_entity.pdbx_description
1 polymer ?
#
loop_
_entity_poly.entity_id
_entity_poly.type
_entity_poly.pdbx_seq_one_letter_code
_entity_poly.pdbx_strand_id
1 'polypeptide(L)'
;MSNSKLVRRVAIAALGAMALTAIAPSPGALARRIPSADGVRVDVAPLAANAGEPTAGWVAEALPGQIARNLAARGSSANVSVQIDYLTLGSNVGANGPAGSSYDNIQGVATINGVEMPVRATSSYYPMTSDQTMIEQSNRDRVRQLTQALAYWIARDAAR
;
A
#
# COMPACT_ATOMS: atom_id res chain seq x y z
N MET A 1 75.41 20.18 -43.20
CA MET A 1 75.43 18.90 -42.45
C MET A 1 74.34 18.97 -41.44
N SER A 2 73.24 18.29 -41.73
CA SER A 2 71.99 18.37 -40.98
C SER A 2 71.71 17.03 -40.36
N ASN A 3 71.42 17.00 -39.05
CA ASN A 3 70.95 15.81 -38.39
C ASN A 3 69.66 16.16 -37.70
N SER A 4 68.55 15.89 -38.32
CA SER A 4 67.21 15.97 -37.76
C SER A 4 66.92 14.70 -36.94
N LYS A 5 66.76 14.84 -35.64
CA LYS A 5 66.32 13.77 -34.73
C LYS A 5 64.78 13.76 -34.66
N LEU A 6 64.24 12.70 -35.21
CA LEU A 6 62.82 12.37 -35.18
C LEU A 6 62.43 11.97 -33.79
N VAL A 7 61.63 12.80 -33.10
CA VAL A 7 61.01 12.45 -31.75
C VAL A 7 59.67 11.82 -32.00
N ARG A 8 59.58 10.49 -31.81
CA ARG A 8 58.34 9.75 -31.80
C ARG A 8 57.59 10.04 -30.50
N ARG A 9 56.46 10.73 -30.58
CA ARG A 9 55.53 10.86 -29.47
C ARG A 9 54.64 9.61 -29.42
N VAL A 10 54.82 8.81 -28.37
CA VAL A 10 53.93 7.69 -28.03
C VAL A 10 52.72 8.29 -27.28
N ALA A 11 51.56 8.23 -27.90
CA ALA A 11 50.29 8.57 -27.24
C ALA A 11 49.80 7.33 -26.49
N ILE A 12 49.82 7.40 -25.19
CA ILE A 12 49.18 6.38 -24.30
C ILE A 12 47.72 6.75 -24.19
N ALA A 13 46.85 6.01 -24.88
CA ALA A 13 45.41 6.07 -24.68
C ALA A 13 45.04 5.29 -23.42
N ALA A 14 44.72 6.00 -22.34
CA ALA A 14 44.15 5.39 -21.15
C ALA A 14 42.67 5.12 -21.42
N LEU A 15 42.31 3.86 -21.66
CA LEU A 15 40.90 3.41 -21.62
C LEU A 15 40.43 3.39 -20.16
N GLY A 16 39.69 4.41 -19.78
CA GLY A 16 38.92 4.39 -18.53
C GLY A 16 37.71 3.48 -18.68
N ALA A 17 37.77 2.28 -18.16
CA ALA A 17 36.62 1.42 -18.01
C ALA A 17 35.71 2.00 -16.93
N MET A 18 34.64 2.70 -17.32
CA MET A 18 33.53 3.02 -16.40
C MET A 18 32.75 1.75 -16.11
N ALA A 19 32.97 1.19 -14.93
CA ALA A 19 32.12 0.15 -14.40
C ALA A 19 30.75 0.78 -14.06
N LEU A 20 29.75 0.59 -14.93
CA LEU A 20 28.36 0.80 -14.58
C LEU A 20 28.00 -0.28 -13.54
N THR A 21 28.01 0.09 -12.26
CA THR A 21 27.34 -0.69 -11.23
C THR A 21 25.84 -0.59 -11.48
N ALA A 22 25.28 -1.61 -12.14
CA ALA A 22 23.86 -1.80 -12.20
C ALA A 22 23.38 -2.08 -10.78
N ILE A 23 22.71 -1.08 -10.17
CA ILE A 23 21.97 -1.27 -8.92
C ILE A 23 20.81 -2.20 -9.28
N ALA A 24 20.97 -3.49 -8.99
CA ALA A 24 19.90 -4.45 -9.10
C ALA A 24 18.79 -4.03 -8.12
N PRO A 25 17.54 -3.87 -8.55
CA PRO A 25 16.44 -3.61 -7.62
C PRO A 25 16.34 -4.78 -6.65
N SER A 26 16.30 -4.45 -5.36
CA SER A 26 16.16 -5.41 -4.28
C SER A 26 14.96 -6.32 -4.55
N PRO A 27 15.09 -7.67 -4.43
CA PRO A 27 14.00 -8.61 -4.74
C PRO A 27 12.79 -8.57 -3.78
N GLY A 28 12.75 -7.60 -2.85
CA GLY A 28 11.66 -7.41 -1.91
C GLY A 28 10.54 -6.46 -2.36
N ALA A 29 10.69 -5.78 -3.49
CA ALA A 29 9.73 -4.77 -3.95
C ALA A 29 8.87 -5.26 -5.13
N LEU A 30 8.52 -6.54 -5.18
CA LEU A 30 7.41 -6.99 -6.01
C LEU A 30 6.12 -6.52 -5.33
N ALA A 31 5.74 -5.28 -5.61
CA ALA A 31 4.42 -4.76 -5.31
C ALA A 31 3.39 -5.83 -5.70
N ARG A 32 2.77 -6.45 -4.72
CA ARG A 32 1.75 -7.47 -4.93
C ARG A 32 0.49 -6.79 -5.43
N ARG A 33 0.53 -6.32 -6.68
CA ARG A 33 -0.67 -5.87 -7.39
C ARG A 33 -1.54 -7.09 -7.61
N ILE A 34 -2.55 -7.24 -6.78
CA ILE A 34 -3.56 -8.26 -6.98
C ILE A 34 -4.48 -7.73 -8.07
N PRO A 35 -4.45 -8.31 -9.30
CA PRO A 35 -5.45 -7.96 -10.30
C PRO A 35 -6.79 -8.48 -9.77
N SER A 36 -7.70 -7.59 -9.42
CA SER A 36 -9.04 -8.00 -9.08
C SER A 36 -9.88 -8.09 -10.33
N ALA A 37 -10.80 -9.04 -10.35
CA ALA A 37 -11.89 -9.08 -11.29
C ALA A 37 -12.66 -7.74 -11.25
N ASP A 38 -13.24 -7.35 -12.40
CA ASP A 38 -14.23 -6.26 -12.49
C ASP A 38 -13.74 -4.81 -12.33
N GLY A 39 -12.54 -4.47 -12.81
CA GLY A 39 -12.12 -3.05 -12.88
C GLY A 39 -11.67 -2.43 -11.54
N VAL A 40 -11.57 -3.22 -10.46
CA VAL A 40 -11.05 -2.77 -9.15
C VAL A 40 -9.60 -3.23 -8.98
N ARG A 41 -8.71 -2.33 -8.58
CA ARG A 41 -7.31 -2.62 -8.23
C ARG A 41 -7.01 -2.10 -6.83
N VAL A 42 -6.28 -2.89 -6.05
CA VAL A 42 -5.81 -2.46 -4.72
C VAL A 42 -4.32 -2.68 -4.61
N ASP A 43 -3.61 -1.63 -4.22
CA ASP A 43 -2.17 -1.63 -3.92
C ASP A 43 -1.98 -1.46 -2.42
N VAL A 44 -1.39 -2.45 -1.78
CA VAL A 44 -1.06 -2.45 -0.34
C VAL A 44 0.44 -2.42 -0.10
N ALA A 45 1.28 -2.18 -1.11
CA ALA A 45 2.73 -2.16 -0.94
C ALA A 45 3.20 -1.09 0.05
N PRO A 46 2.66 0.15 0.05
CA PRO A 46 3.02 1.15 1.06
C PRO A 46 2.58 0.71 2.47
N LEU A 47 1.40 0.10 2.59
CA LEU A 47 0.93 -0.43 3.88
C LEU A 47 1.83 -1.56 4.39
N ALA A 48 2.25 -2.48 3.53
CA ALA A 48 3.15 -3.57 3.91
C ALA A 48 4.50 -3.07 4.43
N ALA A 49 5.01 -1.97 3.85
CA ALA A 49 6.24 -1.32 4.30
C ALA A 49 6.08 -0.68 5.70
N ASN A 50 4.89 -0.19 6.05
CA ASN A 50 4.64 0.54 7.29
C ASN A 50 4.09 -0.34 8.42
N ALA A 51 3.10 -1.18 8.12
CA ALA A 51 2.40 -2.00 9.10
C ALA A 51 2.84 -3.48 9.10
N GLY A 52 3.53 -3.91 8.03
CA GLY A 52 3.98 -5.29 7.87
C GLY A 52 2.84 -6.28 7.60
N GLU A 53 3.24 -7.57 7.56
CA GLU A 53 2.33 -8.71 7.51
C GLU A 53 1.98 -9.16 8.95
N PRO A 54 0.78 -9.74 9.20
CA PRO A 54 -0.23 -10.14 8.21
C PRO A 54 -1.25 -9.04 7.84
N THR A 55 -1.13 -7.85 8.40
CA THR A 55 -2.13 -6.78 8.26
C THR A 55 -2.36 -6.36 6.80
N ALA A 56 -1.28 -6.15 6.05
CA ALA A 56 -1.38 -5.80 4.63
C ALA A 56 -2.05 -6.91 3.81
N GLY A 57 -1.76 -8.18 4.12
CA GLY A 57 -2.39 -9.34 3.50
C GLY A 57 -3.90 -9.39 3.74
N TRP A 58 -4.37 -9.08 4.95
CA TRP A 58 -5.81 -9.05 5.27
C TRP A 58 -6.55 -7.95 4.50
N VAL A 59 -5.93 -6.78 4.33
CA VAL A 59 -6.49 -5.70 3.52
C VAL A 59 -6.55 -6.10 2.04
N ALA A 60 -5.48 -6.68 1.51
CA ALA A 60 -5.40 -7.15 0.13
C ALA A 60 -6.44 -8.23 -0.20
N GLU A 61 -6.73 -9.11 0.76
CA GLU A 61 -7.75 -10.16 0.64
C GLU A 61 -9.18 -9.57 0.66
N ALA A 62 -9.44 -8.64 1.57
CA ALA A 62 -10.80 -8.19 1.86
C ALA A 62 -11.30 -7.05 0.95
N LEU A 63 -10.46 -6.03 0.73
CA LEU A 63 -10.89 -4.75 0.16
C LEU A 63 -11.36 -4.84 -1.30
N PRO A 64 -10.67 -5.54 -2.23
CA PRO A 64 -11.11 -5.59 -3.63
C PRO A 64 -12.52 -6.14 -3.80
N GLY A 65 -12.80 -7.27 -3.17
CA GLY A 65 -14.11 -7.92 -3.24
C GLY A 65 -15.23 -7.09 -2.59
N GLN A 66 -14.91 -6.33 -1.55
CA GLN A 66 -15.88 -5.44 -0.91
C GLN A 66 -16.22 -4.24 -1.80
N ILE A 67 -15.21 -3.61 -2.45
CA ILE A 67 -15.44 -2.53 -3.41
C ILE A 67 -16.27 -3.03 -4.57
N ALA A 68 -15.89 -4.15 -5.19
CA ALA A 68 -16.61 -4.72 -6.33
C ALA A 68 -18.10 -4.99 -6.01
N ARG A 69 -18.39 -5.61 -4.86
CA ARG A 69 -19.76 -5.84 -4.40
C ARG A 69 -20.55 -4.55 -4.18
N ASN A 70 -19.92 -3.53 -3.60
CA ASN A 70 -20.59 -2.25 -3.35
C ASN A 70 -20.84 -1.47 -4.65
N LEU A 71 -19.93 -1.53 -5.63
CA LEU A 71 -20.13 -0.97 -6.99
C LEU A 71 -21.29 -1.67 -7.70
N ALA A 72 -21.28 -3.00 -7.72
CA ALA A 72 -22.35 -3.80 -8.33
C ALA A 72 -23.71 -3.51 -7.71
N ALA A 73 -23.79 -3.41 -6.39
CA ALA A 73 -25.03 -3.07 -5.67
C ALA A 73 -25.56 -1.66 -6.02
N ARG A 74 -24.72 -0.78 -6.55
CA ARG A 74 -25.09 0.58 -7.01
C ARG A 74 -25.26 0.68 -8.52
N GLY A 75 -25.07 -0.42 -9.26
CA GLY A 75 -25.09 -0.43 -10.72
C GLY A 75 -23.95 0.38 -11.35
N SER A 76 -22.85 0.59 -10.63
CA SER A 76 -21.70 1.35 -11.11
C SER A 76 -20.68 0.45 -11.79
N SER A 77 -20.20 0.84 -12.98
CA SER A 77 -19.11 0.21 -13.73
C SER A 77 -17.81 1.02 -13.67
N ALA A 78 -17.64 1.86 -12.65
CA ALA A 78 -16.46 2.70 -12.51
C ALA A 78 -15.17 1.88 -12.37
N ASN A 79 -14.10 2.36 -13.02
CA ASN A 79 -12.76 1.86 -12.78
C ASN A 79 -12.22 2.46 -11.49
N VAL A 80 -11.85 1.60 -10.54
CA VAL A 80 -11.37 2.01 -9.23
C VAL A 80 -9.99 1.43 -8.97
N SER A 81 -9.02 2.28 -8.68
CA SER A 81 -7.71 1.90 -8.16
C SER A 81 -7.53 2.52 -6.78
N VAL A 82 -7.12 1.72 -5.80
CA VAL A 82 -6.93 2.19 -4.42
C VAL A 82 -5.54 1.84 -3.96
N GLN A 83 -4.80 2.83 -3.46
CA GLN A 83 -3.55 2.64 -2.74
C GLN A 83 -3.82 2.83 -1.26
N ILE A 84 -3.42 1.88 -0.43
CA ILE A 84 -3.53 1.99 1.04
C ILE A 84 -2.16 2.29 1.60
N ASP A 85 -2.06 3.44 2.27
CA ASP A 85 -0.79 3.94 2.79
C ASP A 85 -0.61 3.62 4.27
N TYR A 86 -1.72 3.58 5.03
CA TYR A 86 -1.66 3.52 6.48
C TYR A 86 -2.86 2.79 7.07
N LEU A 87 -2.59 1.98 8.10
CA LEU A 87 -3.60 1.36 8.94
C LEU A 87 -3.08 1.29 10.38
N THR A 88 -3.90 1.71 11.33
CA THR A 88 -3.67 1.48 12.75
C THR A 88 -4.85 0.79 13.36
N LEU A 89 -4.55 -0.18 14.21
CA LEU A 89 -5.51 -0.79 15.11
C LEU A 89 -5.25 -0.21 16.51
N GLY A 90 -6.18 0.56 17.00
CA GLY A 90 -6.08 1.14 18.33
C GLY A 90 -5.88 0.07 19.41
N SER A 91 -4.99 0.33 20.36
CA SER A 91 -4.79 -0.54 21.52
C SER A 91 -5.23 0.19 22.79
N ASN A 92 -5.94 -0.51 23.66
CA ASN A 92 -6.30 0.02 25.00
C ASN A 92 -5.17 -0.16 26.03
N VAL A 93 -3.96 -0.58 25.61
CA VAL A 93 -2.84 -0.79 26.50
C VAL A 93 -2.30 0.56 26.95
N GLY A 94 -2.63 0.94 28.19
CA GLY A 94 -2.07 2.14 28.83
C GLY A 94 -2.96 3.39 28.86
N ALA A 95 -4.21 3.30 28.51
CA ALA A 95 -5.16 4.41 28.65
C ALA A 95 -5.57 4.59 30.13
N ASN A 96 -4.67 5.13 30.96
CA ASN A 96 -5.00 5.72 32.27
C ASN A 96 -5.60 7.13 32.13
N GLY A 97 -6.16 7.46 30.99
CA GLY A 97 -6.84 8.73 30.73
C GLY A 97 -8.36 8.53 30.68
N PRO A 98 -9.15 9.60 30.86
CA PRO A 98 -10.60 9.52 30.75
C PRO A 98 -10.93 9.05 29.34
N ALA A 99 -11.37 7.79 29.24
CA ALA A 99 -11.95 7.14 28.06
C ALA A 99 -11.28 7.56 26.73
N GLY A 100 -9.97 7.28 26.58
CA GLY A 100 -9.30 7.40 25.28
C GLY A 100 -9.93 6.39 24.33
N SER A 101 -10.90 6.83 23.54
CA SER A 101 -11.45 6.03 22.47
C SER A 101 -10.34 5.72 21.48
N SER A 102 -9.88 4.48 21.54
CA SER A 102 -8.92 3.95 20.61
C SER A 102 -9.65 3.72 19.29
N TYR A 103 -9.39 4.56 18.31
CA TYR A 103 -9.99 4.41 16.99
C TYR A 103 -9.06 3.59 16.10
N ASP A 104 -9.65 2.61 15.44
CA ASP A 104 -9.03 1.99 14.29
C ASP A 104 -9.13 2.94 13.11
N ASN A 105 -8.10 3.00 12.29
CA ASN A 105 -8.05 3.93 11.17
C ASN A 105 -7.35 3.28 9.96
N ILE A 106 -7.92 3.47 8.77
CA ILE A 106 -7.33 3.11 7.47
C ILE A 106 -7.38 4.33 6.58
N GLN A 107 -6.28 4.59 5.84
CA GLN A 107 -6.13 5.72 4.96
C GLN A 107 -5.42 5.32 3.68
N GLY A 108 -5.72 6.06 2.61
CA GLY A 108 -5.09 5.88 1.31
C GLY A 108 -5.61 6.87 0.28
N VAL A 109 -5.35 6.58 -0.98
CA VAL A 109 -5.81 7.34 -2.14
C VAL A 109 -6.60 6.42 -3.05
N ALA A 110 -7.80 6.84 -3.44
CA ALA A 110 -8.58 6.18 -4.46
C ALA A 110 -8.54 6.99 -5.76
N THR A 111 -8.31 6.31 -6.88
CA THR A 111 -8.47 6.87 -8.23
C THR A 111 -9.74 6.29 -8.82
N ILE A 112 -10.74 7.12 -9.05
CA ILE A 112 -12.04 6.72 -9.60
C ILE A 112 -12.19 7.39 -10.98
N ASN A 113 -12.26 6.57 -12.03
CA ASN A 113 -12.34 7.06 -13.42
C ASN A 113 -11.22 8.08 -13.76
N GLY A 114 -10.03 7.91 -13.18
CA GLY A 114 -8.89 8.80 -13.41
C GLY A 114 -8.81 10.01 -12.46
N VAL A 115 -9.77 10.21 -11.57
CA VAL A 115 -9.76 11.29 -10.57
C VAL A 115 -9.27 10.75 -9.24
N GLU A 116 -8.21 11.34 -8.70
CA GLU A 116 -7.66 10.98 -7.39
C GLU A 116 -8.39 11.69 -6.26
N MET A 117 -8.64 10.96 -5.19
CA MET A 117 -9.20 11.50 -3.95
C MET A 117 -8.64 10.78 -2.72
N PRO A 118 -8.36 11.50 -1.62
CA PRO A 118 -8.00 10.89 -0.36
C PRO A 118 -9.21 10.13 0.21
N VAL A 119 -8.95 8.92 0.72
CA VAL A 119 -9.97 8.09 1.35
C VAL A 119 -9.55 7.69 2.75
N ARG A 120 -10.53 7.70 3.66
CA ARG A 120 -10.32 7.35 5.05
C ARG A 120 -11.54 6.68 5.64
N ALA A 121 -11.31 5.66 6.47
CA ALA A 121 -12.33 5.11 7.34
C ALA A 121 -11.81 4.97 8.77
N THR A 122 -12.68 5.18 9.74
CA THR A 122 -12.41 5.00 11.16
C THR A 122 -13.48 4.13 11.79
N SER A 123 -13.09 3.32 12.76
CA SER A 123 -14.00 2.51 13.56
C SER A 123 -13.61 2.60 15.03
N SER A 124 -14.58 2.62 15.92
CA SER A 124 -14.32 2.44 17.35
C SER A 124 -14.42 0.95 17.68
N TYR A 125 -13.43 0.44 18.38
CA TYR A 125 -13.40 -0.95 18.80
C TYR A 125 -13.18 -1.05 20.31
N TYR A 126 -13.94 -1.93 20.93
CA TYR A 126 -13.75 -2.31 22.32
C TYR A 126 -13.30 -3.76 22.38
N PRO A 127 -12.03 -4.05 22.74
CA PRO A 127 -11.60 -5.42 22.88
C PRO A 127 -12.38 -6.12 24.00
N MET A 128 -12.97 -7.26 23.67
CA MET A 128 -13.77 -8.06 24.61
C MET A 128 -12.94 -9.17 25.28
N THR A 129 -11.68 -9.36 24.90
CA THR A 129 -10.86 -10.47 25.37
C THR A 129 -9.38 -10.11 25.43
N SER A 130 -8.67 -10.74 26.37
CA SER A 130 -7.21 -10.69 26.51
C SER A 130 -6.53 -11.99 26.05
N ASP A 131 -7.26 -12.93 25.51
CA ASP A 131 -6.71 -14.20 25.01
C ASP A 131 -5.93 -13.96 23.71
N GLN A 132 -4.65 -14.35 23.70
CA GLN A 132 -3.76 -14.13 22.55
C GLN A 132 -4.23 -14.83 21.28
N THR A 133 -4.84 -16.00 21.39
CA THR A 133 -5.38 -16.73 20.21
C THR A 133 -6.56 -15.99 19.59
N MET A 134 -7.29 -15.23 20.38
CA MET A 134 -8.40 -14.43 19.94
C MET A 134 -7.98 -13.02 19.45
N ILE A 135 -6.77 -12.57 19.81
CA ILE A 135 -6.27 -11.25 19.39
C ILE A 135 -6.10 -11.18 17.87
N GLU A 136 -5.49 -12.19 17.26
CA GLU A 136 -5.29 -12.23 15.81
C GLU A 136 -6.64 -12.26 15.06
N GLN A 137 -7.56 -13.12 15.50
CA GLN A 137 -8.90 -13.18 14.93
C GLN A 137 -9.62 -11.85 15.08
N SER A 138 -9.55 -11.24 16.26
CA SER A 138 -10.10 -9.92 16.54
C SER A 138 -9.50 -8.84 15.63
N ASN A 139 -8.19 -8.81 15.45
CA ASN A 139 -7.54 -7.86 14.57
C ASN A 139 -7.97 -8.05 13.10
N ARG A 140 -8.10 -9.29 12.63
CA ARG A 140 -8.59 -9.60 11.29
C ARG A 140 -10.04 -9.11 11.09
N ASP A 141 -10.88 -9.27 12.07
CA ASP A 141 -12.27 -8.80 12.02
C ASP A 141 -12.36 -7.26 12.04
N ARG A 142 -11.49 -6.59 12.80
CA ARG A 142 -11.35 -5.12 12.79
C ARG A 142 -10.91 -4.61 11.42
N VAL A 143 -9.91 -5.23 10.80
CA VAL A 143 -9.47 -4.90 9.43
C VAL A 143 -10.61 -5.08 8.45
N ARG A 144 -11.39 -6.17 8.57
CA ARG A 144 -12.55 -6.42 7.72
C ARG A 144 -13.63 -5.34 7.86
N GLN A 145 -13.90 -4.87 9.08
CA GLN A 145 -14.84 -3.76 9.31
C GLN A 145 -14.35 -2.45 8.70
N LEU A 146 -13.06 -2.11 8.90
CA LEU A 146 -12.46 -0.90 8.31
C LEU A 146 -12.51 -0.93 6.79
N THR A 147 -12.12 -2.06 6.18
CA THR A 147 -12.16 -2.20 4.71
C THR A 147 -13.58 -2.16 4.18
N GLN A 148 -14.56 -2.68 4.92
CA GLN A 148 -15.97 -2.59 4.55
C GLN A 148 -16.48 -1.15 4.56
N ALA A 149 -16.15 -0.38 5.59
CA ALA A 149 -16.49 1.03 5.67
C ALA A 149 -15.84 1.84 4.53
N LEU A 150 -14.53 1.60 4.29
CA LEU A 150 -13.81 2.26 3.22
C LEU A 150 -14.40 1.93 1.84
N ALA A 151 -14.69 0.66 1.57
CA ALA A 151 -15.31 0.19 0.32
C ALA A 151 -16.69 0.81 0.08
N TYR A 152 -17.48 1.00 1.13
CA TYR A 152 -18.78 1.67 1.05
C TYR A 152 -18.64 3.12 0.58
N TRP A 153 -17.69 3.88 1.17
CA TRP A 153 -17.45 5.28 0.80
C TRP A 153 -16.91 5.41 -0.62
N ILE A 154 -15.93 4.58 -1.01
CA ILE A 154 -15.38 4.57 -2.38
C ILE A 154 -16.48 4.29 -3.39
N ALA A 155 -17.29 3.27 -3.18
CA ALA A 155 -18.36 2.91 -4.12
C ALA A 155 -19.48 3.96 -4.16
N ARG A 156 -19.76 4.64 -3.05
CA ARG A 156 -20.72 5.77 -3.03
C ARG A 156 -20.22 6.93 -3.89
N ASP A 157 -18.93 7.26 -3.77
CA ASP A 157 -18.36 8.38 -4.52
C ASP A 157 -18.16 8.03 -6.00
N ALA A 158 -17.93 6.75 -6.33
CA ALA A 158 -17.88 6.23 -7.70
C ALA A 158 -19.24 6.18 -8.42
N ALA A 159 -20.34 6.28 -7.69
CA ALA A 159 -21.71 6.25 -8.24
C ALA A 159 -22.33 7.65 -8.39
N ARG A 160 -21.57 8.71 -8.11
CA ARG A 160 -22.00 10.13 -8.29
C ARG A 160 -21.64 10.61 -9.68
#